data_16bbdb65b81f7633dfad1e460b73fb70
#
_entry.id   16bbdb65b81f7633dfad1e460b73fb70
#
_cell.length_a   1.000
_cell.length_b   1.000
_cell.length_c   1.000
_cell.angle_alpha   90.00
_cell.angle_beta   90.00
_cell.angle_gamma   90.00
#
_symmetry.space_group_name_H-M   'P 1'
#
loop_
_entity.id
_entity.type
_entity.pdbx_description
1 polymer ?
#
loop_
_entity_poly.entity_id
_entity_poly.type
_entity_poly.pdbx_seq_one_letter_code
_entity_poly.pdbx_strand_id
1 'polypeptide(L)'
;MESQGQQLGIEAALWDSANSLRSTVSAIRTAPSGGAPRIDVEVWDETGGITLQFIGRRSIVGLDVGTTICAEGMVGEDEGALTILNPSYELII
;
A
#
# COMPACT_ATOMS: atom_id res chain seq x y z
N MET A 1 7.94 -20.50 -2.33
CA MET A 1 8.51 -19.95 -1.14
C MET A 1 9.57 -18.95 -1.47
N GLU A 2 10.58 -19.38 -2.15
CA GLU A 2 11.64 -18.46 -2.49
C GLU A 2 11.17 -17.37 -3.40
N SER A 3 10.21 -17.69 -4.26
CA SER A 3 9.71 -16.68 -5.16
C SER A 3 9.07 -15.53 -4.40
N GLN A 4 8.71 -15.76 -3.16
CA GLN A 4 8.12 -14.73 -2.35
C GLN A 4 9.16 -13.93 -1.56
N GLY A 5 10.42 -14.34 -1.65
CA GLY A 5 11.45 -13.74 -0.84
C GLY A 5 11.55 -12.25 -1.04
N GLN A 6 11.36 -11.81 -2.26
CA GLN A 6 11.49 -10.39 -2.55
C GLN A 6 10.37 -9.58 -1.97
N GLN A 7 9.21 -10.20 -1.79
CA GLN A 7 8.07 -9.49 -1.24
C GLN A 7 7.93 -9.70 0.24
N LEU A 8 8.61 -10.69 0.76
CA LEU A 8 8.48 -11.03 2.17
C LEU A 8 8.97 -9.93 3.09
N GLY A 9 9.87 -9.07 2.59
CA GLY A 9 10.32 -7.96 3.41
C GLY A 9 9.17 -7.06 3.83
N ILE A 10 8.32 -6.71 2.86
CA ILE A 10 7.16 -5.88 3.15
C ILE A 10 6.15 -6.66 3.99
N GLU A 11 5.87 -7.89 3.59
CA GLU A 11 4.94 -8.71 4.35
C GLU A 11 5.39 -8.88 5.79
N ALA A 12 6.66 -9.20 5.96
CA ALA A 12 7.18 -9.47 7.30
C ALA A 12 7.13 -8.23 8.17
N ALA A 13 7.40 -7.08 7.59
CA ALA A 13 7.35 -5.84 8.34
C ALA A 13 5.95 -5.58 8.87
N LEU A 14 4.93 -5.92 8.08
CA LEU A 14 3.56 -5.72 8.50
C LEU A 14 3.09 -6.77 9.49
N TRP A 15 3.64 -7.97 9.39
CA TRP A 15 3.22 -9.07 10.27
C TRP A 15 3.96 -9.09 11.58
N ASP A 16 5.25 -8.77 11.52
CA ASP A 16 6.08 -8.87 12.72
C ASP A 16 5.76 -7.82 13.71
N SER A 17 5.07 -6.83 13.30
CA SER A 17 4.95 -5.75 14.21
C SER A 17 3.72 -5.00 13.89
N ALA A 18 3.22 -4.42 14.86
CA ALA A 18 2.25 -3.40 14.67
C ALA A 18 2.88 -2.19 14.01
N ASN A 19 4.09 -2.35 13.50
CA ASN A 19 4.80 -1.24 12.90
C ASN A 19 4.30 -0.97 11.52
N SER A 20 4.34 0.29 11.17
CA SER A 20 3.94 0.72 9.86
C SER A 20 5.00 0.38 8.84
N LEU A 21 4.55 0.00 7.68
CA LEU A 21 5.40 -0.13 6.52
C LEU A 21 5.76 1.25 6.02
N ARG A 22 7.06 1.54 5.90
CA ARG A 22 7.53 2.82 5.39
C ARG A 22 7.97 2.63 3.96
N SER A 23 7.35 3.37 3.05
CA SER A 23 7.60 3.17 1.63
C SER A 23 7.38 4.47 0.87
N THR A 24 7.73 4.44 -0.40
CA THR A 24 7.61 5.62 -1.27
C THR A 24 6.52 5.38 -2.29
N VAL A 25 5.69 6.39 -2.48
CA VAL A 25 4.61 6.32 -3.46
C VAL A 25 5.19 6.39 -4.86
N SER A 26 4.89 5.42 -5.70
CA SER A 26 5.35 5.39 -7.08
C SER A 26 4.25 5.70 -8.08
N ALA A 27 2.99 5.42 -7.73
CA ALA A 27 1.88 5.70 -8.64
C ALA A 27 0.60 5.83 -7.84
N ILE A 28 -0.30 6.66 -8.32
CA ILE A 28 -1.62 6.86 -7.73
C ILE A 28 -2.63 6.73 -8.85
N ARG A 29 -3.60 5.84 -8.67
CA ARG A 29 -4.65 5.64 -9.66
C ARG A 29 -6.00 5.73 -9.00
N THR A 30 -6.95 6.27 -9.74
CA THR A 30 -8.33 6.29 -9.28
C THR A 30 -9.14 5.35 -10.16
N ALA A 31 -10.09 4.67 -9.56
CA ALA A 31 -10.92 3.74 -10.29
C ALA A 31 -12.27 3.63 -9.61
N PRO A 32 -13.34 3.42 -10.39
CA PRO A 32 -14.62 3.10 -9.78
C PRO A 32 -14.57 1.68 -9.25
N SER A 33 -15.27 1.45 -8.16
CA SER A 33 -15.35 0.12 -7.58
C SER A 33 -16.76 -0.10 -7.08
N GLY A 34 -17.61 -0.67 -7.96
CA GLY A 34 -18.96 -0.97 -7.57
C GLY A 34 -19.76 0.25 -7.13
N GLY A 35 -19.54 1.38 -7.79
CA GLY A 35 -20.24 2.60 -7.45
C GLY A 35 -19.56 3.45 -6.39
N ALA A 36 -18.56 2.92 -5.73
CA ALA A 36 -17.79 3.68 -4.75
C ALA A 36 -16.48 4.12 -5.37
N PRO A 37 -15.96 5.30 -5.00
CA PRO A 37 -14.64 5.70 -5.47
C PRO A 37 -13.57 4.82 -4.83
N ARG A 38 -12.47 4.64 -5.56
CA ARG A 38 -11.34 3.87 -5.06
C ARG A 38 -10.05 4.52 -5.52
N ILE A 39 -9.09 4.59 -4.62
CA ILE A 39 -7.74 5.05 -4.94
C ILE A 39 -6.79 3.91 -4.69
N ASP A 40 -6.01 3.57 -5.70
CA ASP A 40 -4.95 2.57 -5.60
C ASP A 40 -3.63 3.30 -5.56
N VAL A 41 -2.86 3.10 -4.50
CA VAL A 41 -1.58 3.75 -4.30
C VAL A 41 -0.50 2.67 -4.33
N GLU A 42 0.36 2.72 -5.34
CA GLU A 42 1.47 1.78 -5.43
C GLU A 42 2.65 2.34 -4.67
N VAL A 43 3.17 1.57 -3.75
CA VAL A 43 4.29 2.00 -2.92
C VAL A 43 5.40 0.96 -3.01
N TRP A 44 6.63 1.41 -2.78
CA TRP A 44 7.81 0.58 -2.91
C TRP A 44 8.75 0.81 -1.74
N ASP A 45 9.43 -0.27 -1.35
CA ASP A 45 10.60 -0.16 -0.51
C ASP A 45 11.70 -1.02 -1.16
N GLU A 46 12.77 -1.27 -0.44
CA GLU A 46 13.91 -2.00 -1.00
C GLU A 46 13.57 -3.45 -1.33
N THR A 47 12.52 -3.97 -0.77
CA THR A 47 12.19 -5.38 -0.93
C THR A 47 11.10 -5.64 -1.96
N GLY A 48 10.42 -4.60 -2.43
CA GLY A 48 9.40 -4.79 -3.45
C GLY A 48 8.29 -3.77 -3.33
N GLY A 49 7.19 -4.05 -4.01
CA GLY A 49 6.05 -3.16 -4.09
C GLY A 49 4.79 -3.77 -3.53
N ILE A 50 3.89 -2.91 -3.12
CA ILE A 50 2.58 -3.32 -2.63
C ILE A 50 1.59 -2.22 -2.99
N THR A 51 0.33 -2.59 -3.18
CA THR A 51 -0.71 -1.63 -3.51
C THR A 51 -1.58 -1.38 -2.29
N LEU A 52 -1.74 -0.11 -1.95
CA LEU A 52 -2.66 0.30 -0.90
C LEU A 52 -3.97 0.69 -1.58
N GLN A 53 -5.07 0.09 -1.16
CA GLN A 53 -6.38 0.34 -1.76
C GLN A 53 -7.26 1.08 -0.77
N PHE A 54 -7.67 2.28 -1.14
CA PHE A 54 -8.54 3.11 -0.31
C PHE A 54 -9.91 3.15 -0.98
N ILE A 55 -10.88 2.50 -0.38
CA ILE A 55 -12.25 2.44 -0.89
C ILE A 55 -13.07 3.51 -0.20
N GLY A 56 -13.87 4.22 -1.00
CA GLY A 56 -14.72 5.26 -0.44
C GLY A 56 -14.06 6.62 -0.38
N ARG A 57 -12.88 6.77 -0.96
CA ARG A 57 -12.17 8.03 -1.00
C ARG A 57 -11.92 8.47 -2.41
N ARG A 58 -12.04 9.76 -2.64
CA ARG A 58 -11.74 10.35 -3.95
C ARG A 58 -10.39 11.00 -3.97
N SER A 59 -9.86 11.36 -2.82
CA SER A 59 -8.54 11.97 -2.73
C SER A 59 -8.00 11.79 -1.34
N ILE A 60 -6.70 11.92 -1.22
CA ILE A 60 -6.00 11.88 0.06
C ILE A 60 -5.11 13.10 0.09
N VAL A 61 -5.37 14.00 1.03
CA VAL A 61 -4.65 15.26 1.12
C VAL A 61 -3.18 14.98 1.40
N GLY A 62 -2.33 15.61 0.60
CA GLY A 62 -0.88 15.49 0.80
C GLY A 62 -0.24 14.30 0.14
N LEU A 63 -1.03 13.43 -0.50
CA LEU A 63 -0.50 12.24 -1.14
C LEU A 63 -0.07 12.57 -2.57
N ASP A 64 1.17 12.23 -2.88
CA ASP A 64 1.75 12.49 -4.20
C ASP A 64 2.78 11.45 -4.51
N VAL A 65 3.09 11.30 -5.79
CA VAL A 65 4.20 10.44 -6.19
C VAL A 65 5.48 11.00 -5.58
N GLY A 66 6.26 10.13 -4.98
CA GLY A 66 7.47 10.52 -4.28
C GLY A 66 7.29 10.76 -2.79
N THR A 67 6.05 10.81 -2.32
CA THR A 67 5.79 10.98 -0.90
C THR A 67 6.11 9.69 -0.16
N THR A 68 6.67 9.84 1.03
CA THR A 68 6.89 8.71 1.92
C THR A 68 5.63 8.50 2.74
N ILE A 69 5.18 7.27 2.81
CA ILE A 69 3.99 6.92 3.56
C ILE A 69 4.30 5.75 4.48
N CYS A 70 3.78 5.82 5.68
CA CYS A 70 3.80 4.70 6.61
C CYS A 70 2.39 4.14 6.64
N ALA A 71 2.25 2.87 6.29
CA ALA A 71 0.94 2.24 6.19
C ALA A 71 0.93 0.98 7.02
N GLU A 72 -0.23 0.68 7.57
CA GLU A 72 -0.39 -0.46 8.46
C GLU A 72 -1.72 -1.12 8.17
N GLY A 73 -1.71 -2.43 8.05
CA GLY A 73 -2.93 -3.16 7.80
C GLY A 73 -2.62 -4.60 7.48
N MET A 74 -3.66 -5.32 7.08
CA MET A 74 -3.52 -6.72 6.77
C MET A 74 -3.19 -6.88 5.29
N VAL A 75 -2.12 -7.61 5.01
CA VAL A 75 -1.68 -7.84 3.65
C VAL A 75 -2.53 -8.94 3.05
N GLY A 76 -3.05 -8.68 1.86
CA GLY A 76 -3.76 -9.67 1.09
C GLY A 76 -3.20 -9.74 -0.31
N GLU A 77 -3.91 -10.42 -1.18
CA GLU A 77 -3.48 -10.59 -2.54
C GLU A 77 -4.67 -10.38 -3.45
N ASP A 78 -4.46 -9.62 -4.52
CA ASP A 78 -5.49 -9.36 -5.49
C ASP A 78 -4.88 -9.53 -6.85
N GLU A 79 -5.33 -10.59 -7.58
CA GLU A 79 -4.83 -10.87 -8.92
C GLU A 79 -3.32 -10.99 -8.97
N GLY A 80 -2.76 -11.61 -7.96
CA GLY A 80 -1.33 -11.87 -7.92
C GLY A 80 -0.49 -10.75 -7.33
N ALA A 81 -1.11 -9.64 -6.96
CA ALA A 81 -0.38 -8.51 -6.39
C ALA A 81 -0.68 -8.39 -4.91
N LEU A 82 0.32 -8.04 -4.13
CA LEU A 82 0.12 -7.79 -2.71
C LEU A 82 -0.65 -6.50 -2.53
N THR A 83 -1.62 -6.53 -1.65
CA THR A 83 -2.48 -5.37 -1.40
C THR A 83 -2.77 -5.21 0.07
N ILE A 84 -3.06 -3.98 0.48
CA ILE A 84 -3.63 -3.70 1.79
C ILE A 84 -4.88 -2.87 1.56
N LEU A 85 -6.00 -3.38 2.04
CA LEU A 85 -7.29 -2.72 1.85
C LEU A 85 -7.54 -1.77 3.02
N ASN A 86 -7.77 -0.50 2.69
CA ASN A 86 -8.07 0.54 3.67
C ASN A 86 -7.09 0.57 4.83
N PRO A 87 -5.79 0.74 4.56
CA PRO A 87 -4.81 0.75 5.64
C PRO A 87 -4.94 1.99 6.48
N SER A 88 -4.48 1.90 7.71
CA SER A 88 -4.15 3.08 8.49
C SER A 88 -2.85 3.64 7.92
N TYR A 89 -2.71 4.95 7.90
CA TYR A 89 -1.53 5.51 7.26
C TYR A 89 -1.16 6.85 7.85
N GLU A 90 0.08 7.21 7.61
CA GLU A 90 0.61 8.50 7.97
C GLU A 90 1.56 8.95 6.87
N LEU A 91 1.42 10.19 6.43
CA LEU A 91 2.34 10.74 5.43
C LEU A 91 3.51 11.36 6.15
N ILE A 92 4.70 11.06 5.65
CA ILE A 92 5.93 11.58 6.23
C ILE A 92 6.39 12.76 5.39
N ILE A 93 6.54 13.86 6.04
CA ILE A 93 6.91 15.11 5.38
C ILE A 93 8.40 15.39 5.58
#